data_6d2934767774e1d126b1dc08e0085f2f
#
_entry.id   6d2934767774e1d126b1dc08e0085f2f
#
_cell.length_a   1.000
_cell.length_b   1.000
_cell.length_c   1.000
_cell.angle_alpha   90.00
_cell.angle_beta   90.00
_cell.angle_gamma   90.00
#
_symmetry.space_group_name_H-M   'P 1'
#
loop_
_entity.id
_entity.type
_entity.pdbx_description
1 polymer ?
#
loop_
_entity_poly.entity_id
_entity_poly.type
_entity_poly.pdbx_seq_one_letter_code
_entity_poly.pdbx_strand_id
1 'polypeptide(L)'
;MARSDAYSVKAETPVKKYIKWSSNKKCFTFYDKNLKAERDVKLPLTLIYFDSYSSIKGFSDKSQSSIYSNEVKSIKTEPLVVRSFKGGEIVSGLYQDIKLKVVEEGGHYNASVYAMLEGEIINIEMKGAVLQHWSNFTKDNFKNFLKNEIVIKTALDAKKGAVNYSVPVFTLGGEISDANGKQGDILFDELQAYFVARKAQGNVDDQQHNVQAEEPLSIRPLEEPVFETEDNPLPF
;
A
#
# COMPACT_ATOMS: atom_id res chain seq x y z
N MET A 1 37.31 -0.57 -6.03
CA MET A 1 36.07 0.19 -5.76
C MET A 1 36.43 1.66 -5.75
N ALA A 2 35.83 2.44 -6.64
CA ALA A 2 36.01 3.89 -6.62
C ALA A 2 35.23 4.48 -5.43
N ARG A 3 35.70 5.62 -4.89
CA ARG A 3 34.96 6.32 -3.79
C ARG A 3 33.53 6.67 -4.19
N SER A 4 33.26 6.87 -5.48
CA SER A 4 31.92 7.10 -6.05
C SER A 4 30.96 5.91 -5.84
N ASP A 5 31.47 4.69 -5.75
CA ASP A 5 30.64 3.48 -5.57
C ASP A 5 30.10 3.36 -4.13
N ALA A 6 30.71 4.06 -3.18
CA ALA A 6 30.25 4.14 -1.81
C ALA A 6 29.02 5.08 -1.62
N TYR A 7 28.75 5.91 -2.62
CA TYR A 7 27.58 6.79 -2.68
C TYR A 7 26.67 6.30 -3.81
N SER A 8 26.21 5.06 -3.73
CA SER A 8 25.22 4.55 -4.67
C SER A 8 24.01 5.46 -4.66
N VAL A 9 23.71 6.06 -5.80
CA VAL A 9 22.48 6.85 -5.98
C VAL A 9 21.32 5.90 -5.65
N LYS A 10 20.51 6.28 -4.65
CA LYS A 10 19.30 5.50 -4.31
C LYS A 10 18.45 5.37 -5.58
N ALA A 11 17.98 4.17 -5.86
CA ALA A 11 17.06 3.96 -6.97
C ALA A 11 15.81 4.84 -6.74
N GLU A 12 15.57 5.77 -7.65
CA GLU A 12 14.39 6.61 -7.56
C GLU A 12 13.14 5.77 -7.77
N THR A 13 12.12 5.97 -6.94
CA THR A 13 10.87 5.25 -7.08
C THR A 13 10.12 5.71 -8.34
N PRO A 14 9.68 4.78 -9.19
CA PRO A 14 8.86 5.12 -10.36
C PRO A 14 7.42 5.51 -9.97
N VAL A 15 7.03 5.27 -8.72
CA VAL A 15 5.68 5.57 -8.22
C VAL A 15 5.46 7.08 -8.11
N LYS A 16 4.46 7.58 -8.82
CA LYS A 16 4.13 9.01 -8.84
C LYS A 16 3.22 9.43 -7.70
N LYS A 17 2.28 8.56 -7.30
CA LYS A 17 1.30 8.86 -6.25
C LYS A 17 1.14 7.65 -5.32
N TYR A 18 1.10 7.93 -4.03
CA TYR A 18 0.75 6.96 -2.99
C TYR A 18 -0.63 7.33 -2.48
N ILE A 19 -1.64 6.55 -2.85
CA ILE A 19 -3.03 6.86 -2.54
C ILE A 19 -3.56 5.94 -1.45
N LYS A 20 -4.42 6.49 -0.59
CA LYS A 20 -5.12 5.77 0.47
C LYS A 20 -6.61 6.12 0.47
N TRP A 21 -7.44 5.20 0.89
CA TRP A 21 -8.86 5.45 0.99
C TRP A 21 -9.19 6.34 2.19
N SER A 22 -9.95 7.39 1.96
CA SER A 22 -10.54 8.23 3.00
C SER A 22 -12.02 7.87 3.16
N SER A 23 -12.33 7.19 4.25
CA SER A 23 -13.71 6.76 4.54
C SER A 23 -14.70 7.93 4.65
N ASN A 24 -14.26 9.03 5.26
CA ASN A 24 -15.08 10.23 5.44
C ASN A 24 -15.34 10.97 4.12
N LYS A 25 -14.34 11.02 3.23
CA LYS A 25 -14.43 11.70 1.93
C LYS A 25 -15.04 10.79 0.85
N LYS A 26 -15.11 9.48 1.08
CA LYS A 26 -15.55 8.46 0.11
C LYS A 26 -14.77 8.52 -1.21
N CYS A 27 -13.49 8.81 -1.13
CA CYS A 27 -12.57 8.86 -2.26
C CYS A 27 -11.16 8.48 -1.81
N PHE A 28 -10.26 8.23 -2.76
CA PHE A 28 -8.85 8.10 -2.45
C PHE A 28 -8.23 9.47 -2.24
N THR A 29 -7.20 9.53 -1.41
CA THR A 29 -6.43 10.76 -1.16
C THR A 29 -4.94 10.46 -1.29
N PHE A 30 -4.14 11.47 -1.61
CA PHE A 30 -2.69 11.43 -1.57
C PHE A 30 -2.13 12.77 -1.06
N TYR A 31 -0.93 12.72 -0.52
CA TYR A 31 -0.24 13.93 -0.11
C TYR A 31 0.57 14.49 -1.29
N ASP A 32 0.23 15.71 -1.70
CA ASP A 32 0.97 16.44 -2.74
C ASP A 32 2.13 17.19 -2.09
N LYS A 33 3.36 16.74 -2.36
CA LYS A 33 4.58 17.33 -1.77
C LYS A 33 4.83 18.77 -2.22
N ASN A 34 4.42 19.11 -3.44
CA ASN A 34 4.63 20.45 -4.00
C ASN A 34 3.70 21.46 -3.33
N LEU A 35 2.45 21.06 -3.13
CA LEU A 35 1.43 21.89 -2.50
C LEU A 35 1.40 21.75 -0.97
N LYS A 36 2.15 20.78 -0.43
CA LYS A 36 2.16 20.44 1.01
C LYS A 36 0.74 20.22 1.56
N ALA A 37 -0.12 19.57 0.79
CA ALA A 37 -1.53 19.39 1.11
C ALA A 37 -2.04 18.03 0.65
N GLU A 38 -3.05 17.50 1.36
CA GLU A 38 -3.78 16.32 0.93
C GLU A 38 -4.70 16.68 -0.25
N ARG A 39 -4.65 15.86 -1.29
CA ARG A 39 -5.46 16.01 -2.51
C ARG A 39 -6.37 14.79 -2.68
N ASP A 40 -7.57 15.05 -3.16
CA ASP A 40 -8.56 14.03 -3.43
C ASP A 40 -8.36 13.46 -4.85
N VAL A 41 -8.44 12.14 -4.98
CA VAL A 41 -8.52 11.42 -6.24
C VAL A 41 -9.97 11.01 -6.43
N LYS A 42 -10.67 11.77 -7.27
CA LYS A 42 -12.11 11.62 -7.45
C LYS A 42 -12.48 10.32 -8.18
N LEU A 43 -13.61 9.74 -7.79
CA LEU A 43 -14.23 8.64 -8.53
C LEU A 43 -14.97 9.18 -9.77
N PRO A 44 -15.11 8.40 -10.85
CA PRO A 44 -14.66 7.03 -11.04
C PRO A 44 -13.15 6.93 -11.31
N LEU A 45 -12.53 5.79 -10.93
CA LEU A 45 -11.16 5.44 -11.28
C LEU A 45 -11.15 4.18 -12.13
N THR A 46 -10.26 4.15 -13.12
CA THR A 46 -9.96 2.96 -13.91
C THR A 46 -8.48 2.64 -13.75
N LEU A 47 -8.19 1.44 -13.30
CA LEU A 47 -6.85 0.99 -12.95
C LEU A 47 -6.46 -0.24 -13.78
N ILE A 48 -5.18 -0.38 -14.09
CA ILE A 48 -4.59 -1.63 -14.55
C ILE A 48 -3.66 -2.13 -13.46
N TYR A 49 -3.97 -3.31 -12.92
CA TYR A 49 -3.20 -3.92 -11.84
C TYR A 49 -1.83 -4.38 -12.33
N PHE A 50 -0.81 -4.14 -11.54
CA PHE A 50 0.55 -4.64 -11.77
C PHE A 50 0.93 -5.72 -10.78
N ASP A 51 0.91 -5.39 -9.49
CA ASP A 51 1.46 -6.24 -8.46
C ASP A 51 0.96 -5.85 -7.07
N SER A 52 1.14 -6.75 -6.09
CA SER A 52 0.88 -6.44 -4.70
C SER A 52 1.92 -7.02 -3.76
N TYR A 53 2.15 -6.29 -2.69
CA TYR A 53 3.11 -6.65 -1.64
C TYR A 53 2.46 -6.47 -0.27
N SER A 54 2.92 -7.26 0.66
CA SER A 54 2.53 -7.18 2.07
C SER A 54 3.52 -6.32 2.84
N SER A 55 3.03 -5.48 3.72
CA SER A 55 3.85 -4.64 4.60
C SER A 55 3.14 -4.36 5.92
N ILE A 56 3.86 -3.74 6.84
CA ILE A 56 3.31 -3.22 8.09
C ILE A 56 3.37 -1.70 8.04
N LYS A 57 2.26 -1.06 8.41
CA LYS A 57 2.16 0.39 8.63
C LYS A 57 1.43 0.67 9.92
N GLY A 58 1.69 1.82 10.54
CA GLY A 58 1.03 2.21 11.78
C GLY A 58 1.67 3.41 12.42
N PHE A 59 1.33 3.63 13.68
CA PHE A 59 1.92 4.71 14.48
C PHE A 59 2.27 4.16 15.86
N SER A 60 3.49 4.44 16.32
CA SER A 60 3.96 4.04 17.64
C SER A 60 3.77 5.17 18.63
N ASP A 61 2.93 4.95 19.62
CA ASP A 61 2.75 5.89 20.73
C ASP A 61 4.02 6.01 21.57
N LYS A 62 4.84 4.97 21.64
CA LYS A 62 6.10 4.97 22.40
C LYS A 62 7.13 5.90 21.78
N SER A 63 7.35 5.80 20.46
CA SER A 63 8.33 6.62 19.76
C SER A 63 7.74 7.90 19.17
N GLN A 64 6.42 8.11 19.29
CA GLN A 64 5.67 9.21 18.67
C GLN A 64 6.08 9.37 17.20
N SER A 65 6.03 8.25 16.46
CA SER A 65 6.41 8.22 15.05
C SER A 65 5.76 7.07 14.30
N SER A 66 5.73 7.19 12.98
CA SER A 66 5.14 6.18 12.11
C SER A 66 5.90 4.87 12.16
N ILE A 67 5.16 3.76 12.04
CA ILE A 67 5.67 2.41 11.88
C ILE A 67 5.61 2.04 10.40
N TYR A 68 6.63 1.34 9.94
CA TYR A 68 6.74 0.83 8.57
C TYR A 68 7.56 -0.46 8.54
N SER A 69 7.45 -1.21 7.45
CA SER A 69 8.31 -2.37 7.18
C SER A 69 8.78 -2.40 5.73
N ASN A 70 9.71 -3.31 5.43
CA ASN A 70 9.93 -3.74 4.06
C ASN A 70 8.63 -4.32 3.46
N GLU A 71 8.58 -4.34 2.12
CA GLU A 71 7.52 -4.98 1.36
C GLU A 71 7.95 -6.39 0.96
N VAL A 72 7.08 -7.36 1.16
CA VAL A 72 7.33 -8.77 0.83
C VAL A 72 6.20 -9.34 -0.02
N LYS A 73 6.51 -10.29 -0.88
CA LYS A 73 5.51 -11.01 -1.68
C LYS A 73 4.67 -11.96 -0.82
N SER A 74 5.32 -12.63 0.09
CA SER A 74 4.67 -13.63 0.92
C SER A 74 5.07 -13.46 2.39
N ILE A 75 4.13 -13.08 3.21
CA ILE A 75 4.31 -13.01 4.68
C ILE A 75 4.55 -14.37 5.34
N LYS A 76 4.31 -15.48 4.61
CA LYS A 76 4.54 -16.85 5.10
C LYS A 76 5.99 -17.30 4.93
N THR A 77 6.69 -16.76 3.93
CA THR A 77 8.03 -17.23 3.54
C THR A 77 9.10 -16.16 3.59
N GLU A 78 8.72 -14.89 3.60
CA GLU A 78 9.65 -13.77 3.62
C GLU A 78 9.51 -12.97 4.93
N PRO A 79 10.64 -12.70 5.62
CA PRO A 79 10.60 -11.96 6.87
C PRO A 79 10.29 -10.48 6.65
N LEU A 80 9.48 -9.94 7.55
CA LEU A 80 9.26 -8.50 7.69
C LEU A 80 10.27 -7.94 8.69
N VAL A 81 10.80 -6.76 8.40
CA VAL A 81 11.61 -5.95 9.32
C VAL A 81 10.79 -4.71 9.65
N VAL A 82 10.21 -4.70 10.83
CA VAL A 82 9.30 -3.63 11.27
C VAL A 82 10.09 -2.60 12.06
N ARG A 83 9.93 -1.34 11.72
CA ARG A 83 10.65 -0.20 12.32
C ARG A 83 9.70 0.94 12.65
N SER A 84 10.06 1.72 13.65
CA SER A 84 9.51 3.05 13.85
C SER A 84 10.50 4.10 13.37
N PHE A 85 10.00 5.21 12.84
CA PHE A 85 10.84 6.24 12.23
C PHE A 85 11.87 6.84 13.21
N LYS A 86 11.46 7.08 14.46
CA LYS A 86 12.35 7.63 15.50
C LYS A 86 12.94 6.56 16.42
N GLY A 87 12.29 5.40 16.56
CA GLY A 87 12.68 4.37 17.53
C GLY A 87 13.53 3.22 16.95
N GLY A 88 13.76 3.20 15.62
CA GLY A 88 14.52 2.13 14.98
C GLY A 88 13.74 0.82 14.83
N GLU A 89 14.44 -0.31 14.79
CA GLU A 89 13.83 -1.63 14.64
C GLU A 89 13.00 -2.03 15.87
N ILE A 90 11.75 -2.42 15.60
CA ILE A 90 10.80 -2.91 16.61
C ILE A 90 10.91 -4.43 16.72
N VAL A 91 10.82 -5.11 15.57
CA VAL A 91 10.84 -6.57 15.48
C VAL A 91 11.10 -7.01 14.04
N SER A 92 11.69 -8.18 13.86
CA SER A 92 11.84 -8.82 12.56
C SER A 92 11.52 -10.31 12.61
N GLY A 93 10.96 -10.85 11.52
CA GLY A 93 10.58 -12.26 11.41
C GLY A 93 9.40 -12.48 10.45
N LEU A 94 8.93 -13.73 10.38
CA LEU A 94 7.71 -14.03 9.63
C LEU A 94 6.50 -13.43 10.36
N TYR A 95 5.54 -12.94 9.60
CA TYR A 95 4.39 -12.21 10.16
C TYR A 95 3.66 -12.99 11.26
N GLN A 96 3.45 -14.29 11.08
CA GLN A 96 2.81 -15.14 12.09
C GLN A 96 3.51 -15.11 13.44
N ASP A 97 4.84 -14.99 13.46
CA ASP A 97 5.66 -15.02 14.67
C ASP A 97 5.73 -13.65 15.36
N ILE A 98 5.63 -12.57 14.57
CA ILE A 98 5.78 -11.20 15.08
C ILE A 98 4.47 -10.43 15.22
N LYS A 99 3.33 -10.96 14.73
CA LYS A 99 2.02 -10.29 14.67
C LYS A 99 1.62 -9.65 16.01
N LEU A 100 1.73 -10.38 17.11
CA LEU A 100 1.35 -9.86 18.42
C LEU A 100 2.17 -8.63 18.80
N LYS A 101 3.48 -8.70 18.60
CA LYS A 101 4.38 -7.58 18.89
C LYS A 101 4.12 -6.38 18.00
N VAL A 102 3.85 -6.60 16.71
CA VAL A 102 3.49 -5.56 15.77
C VAL A 102 2.24 -4.81 16.22
N VAL A 103 1.18 -5.54 16.58
CA VAL A 103 -0.10 -4.94 17.02
C VAL A 103 0.07 -4.19 18.35
N GLU A 104 0.81 -4.76 19.32
CA GLU A 104 1.11 -4.13 20.61
C GLU A 104 1.81 -2.75 20.43
N GLU A 105 2.66 -2.63 19.42
CA GLU A 105 3.38 -1.38 19.11
C GLU A 105 2.59 -0.39 18.23
N GLY A 106 1.36 -0.77 17.83
CA GLY A 106 0.49 0.08 16.99
C GLY A 106 0.66 -0.13 15.49
N GLY A 107 1.34 -1.20 15.08
CA GLY A 107 1.47 -1.59 13.67
C GLY A 107 0.28 -2.43 13.20
N HIS A 108 -0.07 -2.31 11.92
CA HIS A 108 -1.15 -3.06 11.29
C HIS A 108 -0.70 -3.61 9.95
N TYR A 109 -1.27 -4.77 9.59
CA TYR A 109 -1.06 -5.35 8.26
C TYR A 109 -1.64 -4.46 7.17
N ASN A 110 -0.87 -4.27 6.12
CA ASN A 110 -1.19 -3.46 4.97
C ASN A 110 -0.78 -4.17 3.68
N ALA A 111 -1.58 -4.07 2.63
CA ALA A 111 -1.17 -4.44 1.29
C ALA A 111 -0.89 -3.20 0.44
N SER A 112 0.28 -3.16 -0.16
CA SER A 112 0.68 -2.17 -1.16
C SER A 112 0.32 -2.71 -2.53
N VAL A 113 -0.73 -2.17 -3.16
CA VAL A 113 -1.16 -2.55 -4.50
C VAL A 113 -0.60 -1.55 -5.51
N TYR A 114 0.16 -2.05 -6.48
CA TYR A 114 0.72 -1.24 -7.56
C TYR A 114 -0.13 -1.36 -8.81
N ALA A 115 -0.43 -0.24 -9.43
CA ALA A 115 -1.30 -0.18 -10.60
C ALA A 115 -0.94 1.00 -11.51
N MET A 116 -1.39 0.95 -12.75
CA MET A 116 -1.39 2.10 -13.63
C MET A 116 -2.70 2.87 -13.46
N LEU A 117 -2.60 4.17 -13.25
CA LEU A 117 -3.69 5.15 -13.30
C LEU A 117 -3.26 6.28 -14.22
N GLU A 118 -4.05 6.55 -15.27
CA GLU A 118 -3.78 7.66 -16.23
C GLU A 118 -2.37 7.62 -16.83
N GLY A 119 -1.82 6.41 -17.04
CA GLY A 119 -0.49 6.21 -17.62
C GLY A 119 0.67 6.39 -16.64
N GLU A 120 0.42 6.51 -15.36
CA GLU A 120 1.42 6.63 -14.30
C GLU A 120 1.35 5.45 -13.32
N ILE A 121 2.50 5.07 -12.75
CA ILE A 121 2.53 4.08 -11.67
C ILE A 121 2.05 4.73 -10.37
N ILE A 122 1.07 4.10 -9.74
CA ILE A 122 0.60 4.46 -8.41
C ILE A 122 0.76 3.32 -7.43
N ASN A 123 0.86 3.64 -6.14
CA ASN A 123 0.72 2.69 -5.05
C ASN A 123 -0.59 2.98 -4.30
N ILE A 124 -1.37 1.94 -4.06
CA ILE A 124 -2.62 2.02 -3.32
C ILE A 124 -2.44 1.29 -1.99
N GLU A 125 -2.56 2.02 -0.91
CA GLU A 125 -2.55 1.45 0.43
C GLU A 125 -3.90 0.80 0.75
N MET A 126 -3.88 -0.52 0.95
CA MET A 126 -5.04 -1.32 1.32
C MET A 126 -4.91 -1.80 2.77
N LYS A 127 -5.77 -1.29 3.66
CA LYS A 127 -5.81 -1.71 5.07
C LYS A 127 -7.24 -1.94 5.56
N GLY A 128 -7.40 -2.69 6.63
CA GLY A 128 -8.69 -2.91 7.30
C GLY A 128 -9.79 -3.39 6.35
N ALA A 129 -10.95 -2.74 6.38
CA ALA A 129 -12.10 -3.09 5.55
C ALA A 129 -11.82 -2.97 4.05
N VAL A 130 -11.03 -1.98 3.63
CA VAL A 130 -10.65 -1.80 2.21
C VAL A 130 -9.87 -3.02 1.71
N LEU A 131 -8.92 -3.52 2.51
CA LEU A 131 -8.16 -4.72 2.20
C LEU A 131 -9.07 -5.95 2.07
N GLN A 132 -10.04 -6.10 2.97
CA GLN A 132 -11.00 -7.21 2.91
C GLN A 132 -11.82 -7.17 1.61
N HIS A 133 -12.32 -5.99 1.21
CA HIS A 133 -13.07 -5.81 -0.04
C HIS A 133 -12.18 -6.08 -1.27
N TRP A 134 -10.93 -5.63 -1.23
CA TRP A 134 -9.95 -5.93 -2.27
C TRP A 134 -9.67 -7.43 -2.39
N SER A 135 -9.42 -8.11 -1.26
CA SER A 135 -9.17 -9.55 -1.22
C SER A 135 -10.37 -10.37 -1.77
N ASN A 136 -11.59 -10.01 -1.38
CA ASN A 136 -12.80 -10.65 -1.89
C ASN A 136 -12.91 -10.44 -3.42
N PHE A 137 -12.74 -9.19 -3.87
CA PHE A 137 -12.80 -8.85 -5.30
C PHE A 137 -11.78 -9.66 -6.12
N THR A 138 -10.53 -9.72 -5.70
CA THR A 138 -9.48 -10.45 -6.43
C THR A 138 -9.73 -11.96 -6.42
N LYS A 139 -10.19 -12.52 -5.31
CA LYS A 139 -10.57 -13.92 -5.20
C LYS A 139 -11.73 -14.29 -6.14
N ASP A 140 -12.79 -13.48 -6.15
CA ASP A 140 -13.97 -13.71 -6.96
C ASP A 140 -13.70 -13.55 -8.46
N ASN A 141 -12.72 -12.74 -8.82
CA ASN A 141 -12.36 -12.41 -10.21
C ASN A 141 -11.00 -12.97 -10.64
N PHE A 142 -10.43 -13.91 -9.90
CA PHE A 142 -9.06 -14.43 -10.07
C PHE A 142 -8.67 -14.75 -11.52
N LYS A 143 -9.58 -15.28 -12.33
CA LYS A 143 -9.29 -15.65 -13.72
C LYS A 143 -9.17 -14.48 -14.68
N ASN A 144 -9.77 -13.36 -14.35
CA ASN A 144 -10.01 -12.27 -15.31
C ASN A 144 -9.36 -10.93 -14.87
N PHE A 145 -9.09 -10.73 -13.57
CA PHE A 145 -8.69 -9.41 -13.09
C PHE A 145 -7.31 -8.94 -13.62
N LEU A 146 -6.45 -9.85 -14.07
CA LEU A 146 -5.19 -9.51 -14.74
C LEU A 146 -5.35 -9.12 -16.21
N LYS A 147 -6.50 -9.46 -16.83
CA LYS A 147 -6.78 -9.18 -18.24
C LYS A 147 -7.72 -8.00 -18.43
N ASN A 148 -8.37 -7.59 -17.35
CA ASN A 148 -9.38 -6.55 -17.36
C ASN A 148 -8.92 -5.34 -16.56
N GLU A 149 -9.42 -4.20 -16.94
CA GLU A 149 -9.35 -2.99 -16.13
C GLU A 149 -10.12 -3.20 -14.82
N ILE A 150 -9.67 -2.56 -13.75
CA ILE A 150 -10.36 -2.52 -12.46
C ILE A 150 -11.01 -1.14 -12.33
N VAL A 151 -12.32 -1.12 -12.13
CA VAL A 151 -13.07 0.12 -12.06
C VAL A 151 -13.64 0.32 -10.66
N ILE A 152 -13.45 1.53 -10.13
CA ILE A 152 -13.98 1.96 -8.84
C ILE A 152 -14.90 3.14 -9.10
N LYS A 153 -16.23 2.93 -9.11
CA LYS A 153 -17.21 3.97 -9.43
C LYS A 153 -17.81 4.62 -8.20
N THR A 154 -17.97 3.84 -7.14
CA THR A 154 -18.76 4.23 -5.97
C THR A 154 -18.10 3.75 -4.68
N ALA A 155 -18.61 4.25 -3.57
CA ALA A 155 -18.32 3.76 -2.23
C ALA A 155 -19.56 3.07 -1.64
N LEU A 156 -19.33 2.06 -0.82
CA LEU A 156 -20.34 1.42 -0.01
C LEU A 156 -20.20 1.89 1.43
N ASP A 157 -21.30 2.35 2.02
CA ASP A 157 -21.37 2.65 3.45
C ASP A 157 -21.57 1.36 4.24
N ALA A 158 -20.82 1.21 5.30
CA ALA A 158 -20.87 0.05 6.19
C ALA A 158 -20.79 0.49 7.66
N LYS A 159 -21.13 -0.43 8.55
CA LYS A 159 -21.11 -0.18 10.00
C LYS A 159 -20.56 -1.40 10.74
N LYS A 160 -19.69 -1.15 11.71
CA LYS A 160 -19.22 -2.17 12.67
C LYS A 160 -19.37 -1.64 14.09
N GLY A 161 -20.27 -2.23 14.87
CA GLY A 161 -20.62 -1.69 16.19
C GLY A 161 -21.17 -0.27 16.09
N ALA A 162 -20.57 0.68 16.77
CA ALA A 162 -20.93 2.10 16.74
C ALA A 162 -20.25 2.89 15.61
N VAL A 163 -19.26 2.29 14.91
CA VAL A 163 -18.44 2.99 13.91
C VAL A 163 -19.06 2.84 12.52
N ASN A 164 -19.36 3.99 11.90
CA ASN A 164 -19.72 4.05 10.47
C ASN A 164 -18.47 4.29 9.64
N TYR A 165 -18.35 3.60 8.52
CA TYR A 165 -17.25 3.76 7.60
C TYR A 165 -17.70 3.53 6.15
N SER A 166 -16.85 3.87 5.19
CA SER A 166 -17.10 3.55 3.79
C SER A 166 -15.92 2.79 3.20
N VAL A 167 -16.19 2.00 2.17
CA VAL A 167 -15.19 1.25 1.42
C VAL A 167 -15.39 1.45 -0.08
N PRO A 168 -14.33 1.40 -0.91
CA PRO A 168 -14.47 1.45 -2.36
C PRO A 168 -15.13 0.16 -2.87
N VAL A 169 -15.96 0.30 -3.92
CA VAL A 169 -16.54 -0.84 -4.64
C VAL A 169 -15.67 -1.12 -5.86
N PHE A 170 -14.96 -2.25 -5.84
CA PHE A 170 -14.15 -2.73 -6.95
C PHE A 170 -15.01 -3.56 -7.91
N THR A 171 -14.89 -3.29 -9.20
CA THR A 171 -15.59 -4.05 -10.26
C THR A 171 -14.63 -4.31 -11.43
N LEU A 172 -14.84 -5.40 -12.16
CA LEU A 172 -14.16 -5.57 -13.44
C LEU A 172 -14.70 -4.57 -14.46
N GLY A 173 -13.78 -3.95 -15.18
CA GLY A 173 -14.06 -3.16 -16.37
C GLY A 173 -13.99 -4.00 -17.65
N GLY A 174 -13.75 -3.33 -18.76
CA GLY A 174 -13.47 -3.97 -20.05
C GLY A 174 -12.11 -4.68 -20.07
N GLU A 175 -11.87 -5.45 -21.14
CA GLU A 175 -10.53 -5.98 -21.38
C GLU A 175 -9.55 -4.82 -21.60
N ILE A 176 -8.32 -5.00 -21.12
CA ILE A 176 -7.25 -4.03 -21.30
C ILE A 176 -6.94 -3.91 -22.79
N SER A 177 -7.04 -2.69 -23.35
CA SER A 177 -6.73 -2.46 -24.76
C SER A 177 -5.24 -2.73 -25.05
N ASP A 178 -4.92 -3.09 -26.30
CA ASP A 178 -3.53 -3.33 -26.73
C ASP A 178 -2.60 -2.15 -26.43
N ALA A 179 -3.09 -0.92 -26.56
CA ALA A 179 -2.32 0.28 -26.29
C ALA A 179 -2.01 0.41 -24.79
N ASN A 180 -3.03 0.24 -23.94
CA ASN A 180 -2.88 0.28 -22.50
C ASN A 180 -2.06 -0.92 -21.98
N GLY A 181 -2.20 -2.08 -22.59
CA GLY A 181 -1.41 -3.27 -22.29
C GLY A 181 0.08 -3.04 -22.52
N LYS A 182 0.46 -2.56 -23.71
CA LYS A 182 1.87 -2.25 -24.03
C LYS A 182 2.46 -1.19 -23.09
N GLN A 183 1.70 -0.14 -22.78
CA GLN A 183 2.15 0.86 -21.80
C GLN A 183 2.28 0.26 -20.40
N GLY A 184 1.32 -0.58 -20.01
CA GLY A 184 1.34 -1.30 -18.75
C GLY A 184 2.57 -2.19 -18.60
N ASP A 185 2.93 -2.94 -19.64
CA ASP A 185 4.12 -3.81 -19.65
C ASP A 185 5.41 -3.00 -19.43
N ILE A 186 5.56 -1.85 -20.11
CA ILE A 186 6.72 -0.96 -19.93
C ILE A 186 6.82 -0.47 -18.48
N LEU A 187 5.71 0.00 -17.93
CA LEU A 187 5.68 0.51 -16.55
C LEU A 187 5.85 -0.61 -15.52
N PHE A 188 5.36 -1.81 -15.80
CA PHE A 188 5.57 -2.97 -14.97
C PHE A 188 7.05 -3.36 -14.93
N ASP A 189 7.74 -3.38 -16.07
CA ASP A 189 9.18 -3.66 -16.14
C ASP A 189 9.99 -2.60 -15.36
N GLU A 190 9.62 -1.32 -15.47
CA GLU A 190 10.23 -0.23 -14.69
C GLU A 190 10.04 -0.47 -13.17
N LEU A 191 8.84 -0.85 -12.76
CA LEU A 191 8.55 -1.17 -11.37
C LEU A 191 9.35 -2.37 -10.87
N GLN A 192 9.46 -3.45 -11.66
CA GLN A 192 10.24 -4.64 -11.29
C GLN A 192 11.75 -4.32 -11.20
N ALA A 193 12.28 -3.53 -12.13
CA ALA A 193 13.67 -3.08 -12.10
C ALA A 193 13.97 -2.27 -10.81
N TYR A 194 13.05 -1.40 -10.41
CA TYR A 194 13.14 -0.66 -9.15
C TYR A 194 13.20 -1.61 -7.93
N PHE A 195 12.33 -2.62 -7.85
CA PHE A 195 12.33 -3.56 -6.73
C PHE A 195 13.61 -4.38 -6.67
N VAL A 196 14.15 -4.81 -7.81
CA VAL A 196 15.42 -5.52 -7.89
C VAL A 196 16.56 -4.65 -7.38
N ALA A 197 16.65 -3.40 -7.85
CA ALA A 197 17.67 -2.44 -7.43
C ALA A 197 17.57 -2.14 -5.93
N ARG A 198 16.36 -1.92 -5.41
CA ARG A 198 16.08 -1.68 -3.99
C ARG A 198 16.51 -2.85 -3.11
N LYS A 199 16.20 -4.09 -3.53
CA LYS A 199 16.59 -5.30 -2.80
C LYS A 199 18.13 -5.47 -2.77
N ALA A 200 18.82 -5.18 -3.88
CA ALA A 200 20.27 -5.23 -3.96
C ALA A 200 20.98 -4.21 -3.05
N GLN A 201 20.35 -3.04 -2.84
CA GLN A 201 20.86 -1.99 -1.97
C GLN A 201 20.62 -2.24 -0.48
N GLY A 202 19.89 -3.29 -0.11
CA GLY A 202 19.53 -3.59 1.30
C GLY A 202 18.63 -2.53 1.94
N ASN A 203 18.04 -1.64 1.17
CA ASN A 203 17.32 -0.48 1.66
C ASN A 203 15.89 -0.81 2.10
N VAL A 204 15.69 -0.80 3.40
CA VAL A 204 14.38 -0.70 4.05
C VAL A 204 13.88 0.77 4.05
N ASP A 205 14.76 1.72 3.72
CA ASP A 205 14.60 3.15 4.01
C ASP A 205 13.68 3.95 3.06
N ASP A 206 13.29 3.43 1.90
CA ASP A 206 12.56 4.25 0.92
C ASP A 206 11.10 4.55 1.29
N GLN A 207 10.52 3.83 2.25
CA GLN A 207 9.22 4.22 2.80
C GLN A 207 9.29 5.46 3.71
N GLN A 208 10.49 5.85 4.16
CA GLN A 208 10.68 7.05 4.99
C GLN A 208 10.22 8.32 4.28
N HIS A 209 10.36 8.42 2.96
CA HIS A 209 9.96 9.63 2.22
C HIS A 209 8.44 9.87 2.20
N ASN A 210 7.64 8.82 2.38
CA ASN A 210 6.19 8.97 2.51
C ASN A 210 5.72 9.17 3.95
N VAL A 211 6.49 8.69 4.90
CA VAL A 211 6.19 8.79 6.34
C VAL A 211 6.42 10.20 6.87
N GLN A 212 7.39 10.94 6.32
CA GLN A 212 7.66 12.33 6.72
C GLN A 212 6.54 13.32 6.41
N ALA A 213 5.60 12.94 5.53
CA ALA A 213 4.46 13.81 5.18
C ALA A 213 3.26 13.66 6.13
N GLU A 214 3.28 12.68 7.01
CA GLU A 214 2.26 12.53 8.05
C GLU A 214 2.75 13.16 9.37
N GLU A 215 2.75 14.49 9.46
CA GLU A 215 2.62 15.10 10.79
C GLU A 215 1.29 14.65 11.38
N PRO A 216 1.25 14.20 12.64
CA PRO A 216 0.01 13.80 13.25
C PRO A 216 -0.93 14.99 13.28
N LEU A 217 -1.94 14.98 12.43
CA LEU A 217 -3.15 15.72 12.70
C LEU A 217 -3.62 15.22 14.07
N SER A 218 -3.65 16.10 15.05
CA SER A 218 -3.97 15.85 16.47
C SER A 218 -5.43 15.49 16.72
N ILE A 219 -6.04 14.80 15.78
CA ILE A 219 -7.34 14.18 15.93
C ILE A 219 -7.06 12.68 15.91
N ARG A 220 -7.11 12.03 17.09
CA ARG A 220 -7.21 10.58 17.17
C ARG A 220 -8.27 10.15 16.16
N PRO A 221 -7.92 9.39 15.11
CA PRO A 221 -8.95 8.74 14.33
C PRO A 221 -9.73 7.87 15.32
N LEU A 222 -11.05 7.99 15.34
CA LEU A 222 -11.89 6.98 15.94
C LEU A 222 -11.32 5.65 15.47
N GLU A 223 -10.96 4.78 16.40
CA GLU A 223 -10.31 3.49 16.15
C GLU A 223 -11.02 2.81 14.99
N GLU A 224 -10.36 2.78 13.83
CA GLU A 224 -10.88 1.99 12.71
C GLU A 224 -10.99 0.56 13.23
N PRO A 225 -12.14 -0.11 13.06
CA PRO A 225 -12.31 -1.45 13.57
C PRO A 225 -11.20 -2.33 13.04
N VAL A 226 -10.42 -2.91 13.93
CA VAL A 226 -9.43 -3.92 13.57
C VAL A 226 -10.21 -5.09 13.00
N PHE A 227 -10.22 -5.21 11.68
CA PHE A 227 -10.69 -6.42 11.05
C PHE A 227 -9.61 -7.47 11.32
N GLU A 228 -9.93 -8.44 12.15
CA GLU A 228 -9.16 -9.67 12.14
C GLU A 228 -9.35 -10.26 10.73
N THR A 229 -8.37 -10.00 9.86
CA THR A 229 -8.26 -10.78 8.64
C THR A 229 -7.90 -12.18 9.12
N GLU A 230 -8.87 -13.10 9.09
CA GLU A 230 -8.53 -14.51 9.08
C GLU A 230 -7.38 -14.66 8.09
N ASP A 231 -6.34 -15.40 8.47
CA ASP A 231 -5.07 -15.57 7.77
C ASP A 231 -5.27 -16.03 6.30
N ASN A 232 -5.80 -15.14 5.48
CA ASN A 232 -6.01 -15.39 4.08
C ASN A 232 -4.99 -14.54 3.30
N PRO A 233 -3.79 -15.11 3.00
CA PRO A 233 -2.85 -14.42 2.14
C PRO A 233 -3.53 -14.16 0.80
N LEU A 234 -3.18 -13.06 0.18
CA LEU A 234 -3.53 -12.82 -1.22
C LEU A 234 -3.25 -14.10 -2.02
N PRO A 235 -4.12 -14.51 -2.95
CA PRO A 235 -4.04 -15.80 -3.64
C PRO A 235 -2.91 -15.86 -4.70
N PHE A 236 -1.72 -15.33 -4.40
CA PHE A 236 -0.56 -15.36 -5.30
C PHE A 236 0.67 -15.88 -4.59
#